data_926e5d39dd10d5644516c374141c85d6
#
_entry.id   926e5d39dd10d5644516c374141c85d6
#
_cell.length_a   1.000
_cell.length_b   1.000
_cell.length_c   1.000
_cell.angle_alpha   90.00
_cell.angle_beta   90.00
_cell.angle_gamma   90.00
#
_symmetry.space_group_name_H-M   'P 1'
#
loop_
_entity.id
_entity.type
_entity.pdbx_description
1 polymer ?
#
loop_
_entity_poly.entity_id
_entity_poly.type
_entity_poly.pdbx_seq_one_letter_code
_entity_poly.pdbx_strand_id
1 'polypeptide(L)'
;MSRLVVPAEFAVPDIITELSPLDSMFDGRSDHYLGVGNSALNVINTALEGSDPKTILDLPCGFGRVTRMLRARFPGAHITACDLDRDAVDFTTATFGAKPVYSVPDFQNLNLGEKFDLIWVGSLLTHMPEHLTRTFLDFAARHMRAGSRLIVTTHGEFVAERLRTTTYGLTEAAARGLYGQYLTSGYGYRGYDGNVSYGISLSARAWFETLLANSNLRLQSYHERGWDQHQDVLVLRPAKASRNAFWRKPSQQLFAQENCAPPLPDAEQARQDAETVPGFDEQWYCETNPDVKAAKNSGVLPSGLFHYCAYGWKEGRDPFNPQRNYMHRPVPVPSGG
;
A
#
# COMPACT_ATOMS: atom_id res chain seq x y z
N MET A 1 6.82 -19.79 -24.49
CA MET A 1 6.64 -18.48 -23.87
C MET A 1 5.48 -17.81 -24.58
N SER A 2 4.50 -17.32 -23.84
CA SER A 2 3.45 -16.47 -24.39
C SER A 2 3.97 -15.05 -24.64
N ARG A 3 3.24 -14.28 -25.45
CA ARG A 3 3.60 -12.89 -25.74
C ARG A 3 2.42 -11.97 -25.57
N LEU A 4 2.69 -10.76 -25.08
CA LEU A 4 1.69 -9.69 -25.04
C LEU A 4 1.35 -9.21 -26.44
N VAL A 5 0.08 -8.90 -26.67
CA VAL A 5 -0.38 -8.20 -27.87
C VAL A 5 -0.32 -6.70 -27.56
N VAL A 6 0.57 -5.99 -28.27
CA VAL A 6 0.73 -4.53 -28.07
C VAL A 6 -0.38 -3.81 -28.85
N PRO A 7 -1.24 -3.02 -28.18
CA PRO A 7 -2.24 -2.20 -28.88
C PRO A 7 -1.56 -1.19 -29.82
N ALA A 8 -2.22 -0.86 -30.94
CA ALA A 8 -1.65 0.05 -31.95
C ALA A 8 -1.42 1.47 -31.39
N GLU A 9 -2.23 1.89 -30.45
CA GLU A 9 -2.14 3.19 -29.77
C GLU A 9 -1.12 3.23 -28.61
N PHE A 10 -0.45 2.10 -28.33
CA PHE A 10 0.50 2.03 -27.23
C PHE A 10 1.79 2.80 -27.54
N ALA A 11 2.00 3.88 -26.81
CA ALA A 11 3.02 4.88 -27.13
C ALA A 11 4.45 4.56 -26.66
N VAL A 12 4.69 3.39 -26.02
CA VAL A 12 6.03 2.99 -25.58
C VAL A 12 6.68 2.16 -26.68
N PRO A 13 7.70 2.68 -27.40
CA PRO A 13 8.39 1.94 -28.45
C PRO A 13 9.25 0.83 -27.87
N ASP A 14 9.59 -0.16 -28.69
CA ASP A 14 10.54 -1.23 -28.39
C ASP A 14 10.21 -2.04 -27.12
N ILE A 15 8.92 -2.14 -26.78
CA ILE A 15 8.46 -2.88 -25.60
C ILE A 15 8.72 -4.39 -25.77
N ILE A 16 9.40 -4.99 -24.82
CA ILE A 16 9.62 -6.43 -24.77
C ILE A 16 8.31 -7.13 -24.40
N THR A 17 7.82 -8.04 -25.24
CA THR A 17 6.49 -8.65 -25.15
C THR A 17 6.46 -10.02 -24.49
N GLU A 18 7.60 -10.64 -24.25
CA GLU A 18 7.72 -11.94 -23.58
C GLU A 18 7.00 -11.93 -22.24
N LEU A 19 6.20 -13.00 -22.00
CA LEU A 19 5.39 -13.17 -20.79
C LEU A 19 5.70 -14.51 -20.13
N SER A 20 5.92 -14.50 -18.82
CA SER A 20 6.06 -15.73 -18.06
C SER A 20 4.70 -16.42 -17.88
N PRO A 21 4.61 -17.75 -18.02
CA PRO A 21 3.40 -18.47 -17.67
C PRO A 21 3.08 -18.47 -16.17
N LEU A 22 4.05 -18.07 -15.33
CA LEU A 22 3.89 -17.96 -13.88
C LEU A 22 3.44 -16.56 -13.44
N ASP A 23 3.33 -15.59 -14.37
CA ASP A 23 2.91 -14.23 -14.03
C ASP A 23 1.42 -14.16 -13.70
N SER A 24 1.11 -14.24 -12.41
CA SER A 24 -0.25 -14.13 -11.88
C SER A 24 -0.89 -12.75 -12.06
N MET A 25 -0.10 -11.72 -12.38
CA MET A 25 -0.62 -10.38 -12.65
C MET A 25 -1.20 -10.25 -14.06
N PHE A 26 -0.97 -11.23 -14.93
CA PHE A 26 -1.55 -11.29 -16.26
C PHE A 26 -2.90 -12.02 -16.23
N ASP A 27 -3.98 -11.30 -16.39
CA ASP A 27 -5.37 -11.80 -16.38
C ASP A 27 -5.89 -12.22 -17.78
N GLY A 28 -4.99 -12.35 -18.76
CA GLY A 28 -5.34 -12.66 -20.16
C GLY A 28 -5.52 -11.41 -21.05
N ARG A 29 -5.49 -10.20 -20.48
CA ARG A 29 -5.69 -8.93 -21.20
C ARG A 29 -4.39 -8.14 -21.31
N SER A 30 -3.82 -8.14 -22.51
CA SER A 30 -2.56 -7.44 -22.77
C SER A 30 -2.68 -5.91 -22.63
N ASP A 31 -3.80 -5.35 -23.06
CA ASP A 31 -4.11 -3.91 -22.94
C ASP A 31 -4.11 -3.45 -21.48
N HIS A 32 -4.79 -4.17 -20.61
CA HIS A 32 -4.81 -3.90 -19.17
C HIS A 32 -3.40 -4.04 -18.56
N TYR A 33 -2.72 -5.16 -18.83
CA TYR A 33 -1.39 -5.42 -18.27
C TYR A 33 -0.37 -4.35 -18.67
N LEU A 34 -0.35 -3.96 -19.94
CA LEU A 34 0.50 -2.89 -20.47
C LEU A 34 0.05 -1.51 -19.95
N GLY A 35 -1.27 -1.28 -19.83
CA GLY A 35 -1.84 -0.06 -19.28
C GLY A 35 -1.37 0.22 -17.86
N VAL A 36 -1.41 -0.79 -16.98
CA VAL A 36 -0.90 -0.67 -15.59
C VAL A 36 0.60 -0.35 -15.58
N GLY A 37 1.40 -1.03 -16.42
CA GLY A 37 2.83 -0.73 -16.56
C GLY A 37 3.09 0.70 -17.06
N ASN A 38 2.34 1.14 -18.06
CA ASN A 38 2.43 2.50 -18.62
C ASN A 38 1.99 3.57 -17.61
N SER A 39 0.98 3.28 -16.81
CA SER A 39 0.59 4.16 -15.69
C SER A 39 1.74 4.37 -14.70
N ALA A 40 2.49 3.31 -14.35
CA ALA A 40 3.70 3.42 -13.55
C ALA A 40 4.77 4.28 -14.23
N LEU A 41 5.01 4.08 -15.53
CA LEU A 41 5.97 4.86 -16.30
C LEU A 41 5.63 6.36 -16.31
N ASN A 42 4.35 6.71 -16.44
CA ASN A 42 3.89 8.09 -16.40
C ASN A 42 4.17 8.76 -15.05
N VAL A 43 3.91 8.05 -13.96
CA VAL A 43 4.26 8.49 -12.59
C VAL A 43 5.78 8.72 -12.49
N ILE A 44 6.57 7.77 -12.95
CA ILE A 44 8.03 7.82 -12.90
C ILE A 44 8.56 9.02 -13.72
N ASN A 45 8.11 9.20 -14.95
CA ASN A 45 8.51 10.33 -15.80
C ASN A 45 8.18 11.68 -15.13
N THR A 46 7.00 11.80 -14.54
CA THR A 46 6.59 13.01 -13.80
C THR A 46 7.51 13.27 -12.61
N ALA A 47 7.82 12.24 -11.83
CA ALA A 47 8.66 12.36 -10.63
C ALA A 47 10.13 12.69 -10.95
N LEU A 48 10.63 12.24 -12.11
CA LEU A 48 11.99 12.49 -12.56
C LEU A 48 12.21 13.89 -13.14
N GLU A 49 11.15 14.62 -13.47
CA GLU A 49 11.23 16.03 -13.94
C GLU A 49 12.19 16.20 -15.13
N GLY A 50 12.20 15.23 -16.06
CA GLY A 50 13.07 15.22 -17.23
C GLY A 50 14.48 14.66 -17.01
N SER A 51 14.80 14.18 -15.81
CA SER A 51 16.10 13.53 -15.54
C SER A 51 16.05 12.06 -15.95
N ASP A 52 17.11 11.55 -16.59
CA ASP A 52 17.25 10.13 -16.90
C ASP A 52 18.12 9.43 -15.81
N PRO A 53 17.54 8.47 -15.06
CA PRO A 53 18.26 7.74 -14.04
C PRO A 53 19.28 6.78 -14.68
N LYS A 54 20.46 6.69 -14.10
CA LYS A 54 21.51 5.73 -14.54
C LYS A 54 21.40 4.40 -13.82
N THR A 55 20.88 4.41 -12.60
CA THR A 55 20.69 3.23 -11.76
C THR A 55 19.29 3.19 -11.22
N ILE A 56 18.58 2.07 -11.45
CA ILE A 56 17.18 1.88 -11.09
C ILE A 56 17.03 0.61 -10.25
N LEU A 57 16.31 0.70 -9.14
CA LEU A 57 15.83 -0.47 -8.42
C LEU A 57 14.32 -0.61 -8.67
N ASP A 58 13.90 -1.79 -9.12
CA ASP A 58 12.52 -2.23 -9.21
C ASP A 58 12.28 -3.28 -8.11
N LEU A 59 11.47 -2.95 -7.09
CA LEU A 59 11.24 -3.78 -5.91
C LEU A 59 9.80 -3.58 -5.37
N PRO A 60 8.94 -4.60 -5.42
CA PRO A 60 9.14 -5.93 -5.99
C PRO A 60 9.03 -5.88 -7.53
N CYS A 61 9.92 -6.58 -8.23
CA CYS A 61 9.93 -6.56 -9.69
C CYS A 61 8.85 -7.46 -10.30
N GLY A 62 8.37 -8.47 -9.57
CA GLY A 62 7.52 -9.52 -10.12
C GLY A 62 8.08 -10.06 -11.43
N PHE A 63 7.20 -10.46 -12.34
CA PHE A 63 7.58 -10.92 -13.68
C PHE A 63 7.80 -9.76 -14.68
N GLY A 64 8.17 -8.57 -14.19
CA GLY A 64 8.67 -7.46 -14.99
C GLY A 64 7.60 -6.60 -15.68
N ARG A 65 6.37 -6.51 -15.12
CA ARG A 65 5.34 -5.62 -15.68
C ARG A 65 5.78 -4.16 -15.73
N VAL A 66 6.49 -3.67 -14.72
CA VAL A 66 7.05 -2.31 -14.72
C VAL A 66 8.47 -2.31 -15.27
N THR A 67 9.30 -3.33 -15.00
CA THR A 67 10.68 -3.43 -15.53
C THR A 67 10.72 -3.29 -17.05
N ARG A 68 9.75 -3.88 -17.81
CA ARG A 68 9.70 -3.74 -19.27
C ARG A 68 9.51 -2.29 -19.72
N MET A 69 8.73 -1.51 -18.99
CA MET A 69 8.54 -0.09 -19.25
C MET A 69 9.81 0.70 -18.94
N LEU A 70 10.46 0.39 -17.82
CA LEU A 70 11.72 1.00 -17.43
C LEU A 70 12.83 0.71 -18.45
N ARG A 71 12.92 -0.53 -18.93
CA ARG A 71 13.91 -0.91 -19.95
C ARG A 71 13.67 -0.20 -21.29
N ALA A 72 12.42 -0.12 -21.73
CA ALA A 72 12.08 0.57 -22.97
C ALA A 72 12.34 2.08 -22.88
N ARG A 73 12.03 2.72 -21.74
CA ARG A 73 12.21 4.16 -21.56
C ARG A 73 13.67 4.55 -21.26
N PHE A 74 14.39 3.72 -20.54
CA PHE A 74 15.77 3.98 -20.11
C PHE A 74 16.72 2.84 -20.56
N PRO A 75 16.94 2.66 -21.87
CA PRO A 75 17.69 1.51 -22.41
C PRO A 75 19.13 1.44 -21.89
N GLY A 76 19.75 2.57 -21.56
CA GLY A 76 21.10 2.65 -21.00
C GLY A 76 21.18 2.56 -19.48
N ALA A 77 20.06 2.43 -18.76
CA ALA A 77 20.10 2.35 -17.31
C ALA A 77 20.50 0.95 -16.80
N HIS A 78 21.23 0.92 -15.71
CA HIS A 78 21.45 -0.30 -14.93
C HIS A 78 20.23 -0.55 -14.05
N ILE A 79 19.40 -1.53 -14.42
CA ILE A 79 18.20 -1.91 -13.67
C ILE A 79 18.55 -3.09 -12.78
N THR A 80 18.26 -2.99 -11.49
CA THR A 80 18.28 -4.08 -10.51
C THR A 80 16.87 -4.54 -10.27
N ALA A 81 16.59 -5.81 -10.57
CA ALA A 81 15.31 -6.48 -10.32
C ALA A 81 15.39 -7.23 -8.99
N CYS A 82 14.55 -6.86 -8.04
CA CYS A 82 14.57 -7.42 -6.69
C CYS A 82 13.18 -7.93 -6.31
N ASP A 83 13.09 -9.18 -5.85
CA ASP A 83 11.84 -9.79 -5.38
C ASP A 83 12.14 -10.94 -4.40
N LEU A 84 11.14 -11.34 -3.61
CA LEU A 84 11.15 -12.58 -2.82
C LEU A 84 10.96 -13.82 -3.72
N ASP A 85 10.17 -13.65 -4.79
CA ASP A 85 9.92 -14.70 -5.80
C ASP A 85 11.15 -14.85 -6.72
N ARG A 86 11.85 -15.96 -6.54
CA ARG A 86 13.08 -16.24 -7.30
C ARG A 86 12.81 -16.46 -8.78
N ASP A 87 11.70 -17.11 -9.14
CA ASP A 87 11.32 -17.35 -10.53
C ASP A 87 10.99 -16.04 -11.24
N ALA A 88 10.39 -15.09 -10.52
CA ALA A 88 10.13 -13.74 -11.02
C ALA A 88 11.44 -12.96 -11.28
N VAL A 89 12.39 -13.01 -10.35
CA VAL A 89 13.72 -12.38 -10.52
C VAL A 89 14.47 -13.00 -11.70
N ASP A 90 14.50 -14.33 -11.79
CA ASP A 90 15.21 -15.04 -12.86
C ASP A 90 14.63 -14.71 -14.25
N PHE A 91 13.30 -14.75 -14.37
CA PHE A 91 12.62 -14.36 -15.60
C PHE A 91 12.91 -12.89 -15.97
N THR A 92 12.77 -11.99 -15.01
CA THR A 92 12.94 -10.55 -15.23
C THR A 92 14.39 -10.24 -15.62
N THR A 93 15.36 -10.91 -15.01
CA THR A 93 16.78 -10.80 -15.37
C THR A 93 17.06 -11.28 -16.78
N ALA A 94 16.60 -12.48 -17.11
CA ALA A 94 16.86 -13.09 -18.41
C ALA A 94 16.18 -12.33 -19.56
N THR A 95 14.98 -11.80 -19.31
CA THR A 95 14.15 -11.16 -20.34
C THR A 95 14.53 -9.70 -20.56
N PHE A 96 14.82 -8.94 -19.50
CA PHE A 96 15.00 -7.49 -19.58
C PHE A 96 16.45 -7.06 -19.35
N GLY A 97 17.39 -7.98 -19.16
CA GLY A 97 18.80 -7.67 -18.90
C GLY A 97 18.99 -6.90 -17.59
N ALA A 98 18.19 -7.21 -16.58
CA ALA A 98 18.34 -6.61 -15.26
C ALA A 98 19.36 -7.38 -14.41
N LYS A 99 19.92 -6.73 -13.38
CA LYS A 99 20.76 -7.38 -12.37
C LYS A 99 19.85 -8.08 -11.35
N PRO A 100 20.04 -9.39 -11.07
CA PRO A 100 19.22 -10.10 -10.11
C PRO A 100 19.58 -9.77 -8.67
N VAL A 101 18.56 -9.61 -7.83
CA VAL A 101 18.67 -9.64 -6.37
C VAL A 101 17.49 -10.39 -5.78
N TYR A 102 17.77 -11.44 -5.03
CA TYR A 102 16.73 -12.15 -4.28
C TYR A 102 16.55 -11.46 -2.93
N SER A 103 15.35 -10.95 -2.72
CA SER A 103 14.97 -10.26 -1.49
C SER A 103 14.88 -11.22 -0.31
N VAL A 104 14.83 -10.65 0.87
CA VAL A 104 14.57 -11.36 2.13
C VAL A 104 13.41 -10.68 2.86
N PRO A 105 12.65 -11.40 3.71
CA PRO A 105 11.50 -10.82 4.41
C PRO A 105 11.85 -9.63 5.31
N ASP A 106 13.03 -9.62 5.89
CA ASP A 106 13.52 -8.54 6.73
C ASP A 106 14.50 -7.63 5.98
N PHE A 107 14.05 -6.44 5.62
CA PHE A 107 14.86 -5.42 4.93
C PHE A 107 16.07 -4.92 5.73
N GLN A 108 16.16 -5.19 7.04
CA GLN A 108 17.37 -4.85 7.81
C GLN A 108 18.54 -5.71 7.36
N ASN A 109 18.28 -6.93 6.93
CA ASN A 109 19.26 -7.91 6.47
C ASN A 109 19.54 -7.85 4.95
N LEU A 110 18.81 -6.99 4.22
CA LEU A 110 19.01 -6.80 2.79
C LEU A 110 19.99 -5.64 2.54
N ASN A 111 21.13 -5.95 1.91
CA ASN A 111 22.09 -4.94 1.48
C ASN A 111 22.40 -5.13 -0.02
N LEU A 112 22.08 -4.14 -0.82
CA LEU A 112 22.27 -4.18 -2.28
C LEU A 112 23.70 -3.79 -2.70
N GLY A 113 24.52 -3.26 -1.79
CA GLY A 113 25.89 -2.83 -2.05
C GLY A 113 26.01 -1.59 -2.94
N GLU A 114 24.90 -0.99 -3.33
CA GLU A 114 24.85 0.16 -4.23
C GLU A 114 23.74 1.14 -3.89
N LYS A 115 23.77 2.31 -4.52
CA LYS A 115 22.75 3.35 -4.41
C LYS A 115 22.12 3.62 -5.76
N PHE A 116 20.85 3.98 -5.75
CA PHE A 116 20.04 4.15 -6.94
C PHE A 116 19.63 5.61 -7.16
N ASP A 117 19.50 6.01 -8.41
CA ASP A 117 18.92 7.31 -8.80
C ASP A 117 17.40 7.27 -8.72
N LEU A 118 16.81 6.09 -9.04
CA LEU A 118 15.40 5.81 -8.96
C LEU A 118 15.18 4.48 -8.21
N ILE A 119 14.27 4.51 -7.23
CA ILE A 119 13.71 3.31 -6.60
C ILE A 119 12.21 3.33 -6.85
N TRP A 120 11.72 2.34 -7.60
CA TRP A 120 10.29 2.10 -7.82
C TRP A 120 9.80 0.99 -6.91
N VAL A 121 8.68 1.25 -6.23
CA VAL A 121 8.09 0.33 -5.24
C VAL A 121 6.57 0.27 -5.46
N GLY A 122 6.17 -0.58 -6.39
CA GLY A 122 4.76 -0.79 -6.71
C GLY A 122 4.14 -1.94 -5.91
N SER A 123 3.00 -1.68 -5.26
CA SER A 123 2.22 -2.69 -4.51
C SER A 123 2.95 -3.44 -3.39
N LEU A 124 4.02 -2.87 -2.81
CA LEU A 124 4.71 -3.49 -1.68
C LEU A 124 4.12 -3.02 -0.35
N LEU A 125 4.04 -1.69 -0.16
CA LEU A 125 3.57 -1.12 1.09
C LEU A 125 2.07 -1.39 1.33
N THR A 126 1.34 -1.69 0.28
CA THR A 126 -0.06 -2.11 0.32
C THR A 126 -0.30 -3.45 1.04
N HIS A 127 0.78 -4.22 1.29
CA HIS A 127 0.73 -5.56 1.86
C HIS A 127 1.50 -5.71 3.17
N MET A 128 2.08 -4.64 3.69
CA MET A 128 2.97 -4.70 4.85
C MET A 128 2.32 -4.11 6.11
N PRO A 129 2.59 -4.70 7.30
CA PRO A 129 2.29 -4.05 8.57
C PRO A 129 3.20 -2.83 8.79
N GLU A 130 2.77 -1.93 9.68
CA GLU A 130 3.44 -0.65 9.93
C GLU A 130 4.95 -0.78 10.20
N HIS A 131 5.36 -1.72 11.05
CA HIS A 131 6.76 -1.90 11.41
C HIS A 131 7.64 -2.29 10.21
N LEU A 132 7.11 -3.10 9.28
CA LEU A 132 7.81 -3.44 8.04
C LEU A 132 7.86 -2.26 7.08
N THR A 133 6.80 -1.45 7.00
CA THR A 133 6.80 -0.20 6.23
C THR A 133 7.89 0.75 6.73
N ARG A 134 8.03 0.91 8.05
CA ARG A 134 9.12 1.73 8.66
C ARG A 134 10.50 1.19 8.30
N THR A 135 10.72 -0.11 8.51
CA THR A 135 11.98 -0.78 8.20
C THR A 135 12.34 -0.66 6.71
N PHE A 136 11.33 -0.80 5.84
CA PHE A 136 11.51 -0.63 4.41
C PHE A 136 11.92 0.81 4.03
N LEU A 137 11.29 1.84 4.60
CA LEU A 137 11.64 3.23 4.31
C LEU A 137 13.08 3.55 4.76
N ASP A 138 13.53 3.01 5.89
CA ASP A 138 14.92 3.13 6.33
C ASP A 138 15.88 2.39 5.40
N PHE A 139 15.52 1.19 4.93
CA PHE A 139 16.26 0.45 3.92
C PHE A 139 16.38 1.28 2.63
N ALA A 140 15.28 1.79 2.10
CA ALA A 140 15.28 2.58 0.87
C ALA A 140 16.15 3.84 1.01
N ALA A 141 16.05 4.55 2.15
CA ALA A 141 16.87 5.74 2.41
C ALA A 141 18.37 5.46 2.38
N ARG A 142 18.81 4.29 2.89
CA ARG A 142 20.23 3.88 2.84
C ARG A 142 20.74 3.65 1.41
N HIS A 143 19.87 3.26 0.49
CA HIS A 143 20.19 2.98 -0.91
C HIS A 143 19.93 4.18 -1.85
N MET A 144 19.64 5.36 -1.29
CA MET A 144 19.50 6.60 -2.05
C MET A 144 20.75 7.48 -1.96
N ARG A 145 20.94 8.30 -2.96
CA ARG A 145 21.96 9.40 -2.98
C ARG A 145 21.25 10.75 -3.10
N ALA A 146 21.99 11.83 -2.94
CA ALA A 146 21.42 13.16 -3.18
C ALA A 146 20.85 13.24 -4.61
N GLY A 147 19.63 13.71 -4.75
CA GLY A 147 18.93 13.79 -6.04
C GLY A 147 18.10 12.57 -6.41
N SER A 148 18.22 11.43 -5.72
CA SER A 148 17.41 10.24 -5.96
C SER A 148 15.91 10.49 -5.75
N ARG A 149 15.10 9.65 -6.42
CA ARG A 149 13.66 9.52 -6.19
C ARG A 149 13.35 8.13 -5.68
N LEU A 150 12.58 8.07 -4.61
CA LEU A 150 11.88 6.87 -4.17
C LEU A 150 10.40 7.08 -4.46
N ILE A 151 9.80 6.20 -5.24
CA ILE A 151 8.38 6.24 -5.58
C ILE A 151 7.74 5.00 -4.97
N VAL A 152 6.82 5.19 -4.05
CA VAL A 152 6.09 4.09 -3.39
C VAL A 152 4.60 4.24 -3.63
N THR A 153 3.90 3.10 -3.69
CA THR A 153 2.45 3.07 -3.82
C THR A 153 1.79 2.50 -2.58
N THR A 154 0.60 3.01 -2.25
CA THR A 154 -0.14 2.63 -1.05
C THR A 154 -1.64 2.55 -1.33
N HIS A 155 -2.38 1.92 -0.42
CA HIS A 155 -3.83 2.01 -0.42
C HIS A 155 -4.27 3.17 0.48
N GLY A 156 -4.85 4.20 -0.13
CA GLY A 156 -5.41 5.35 0.56
C GLY A 156 -6.93 5.27 0.72
N GLU A 157 -7.55 6.45 0.77
CA GLU A 157 -8.97 6.59 1.03
C GLU A 157 -9.86 5.86 0.01
N PHE A 158 -9.49 5.90 -1.28
CA PHE A 158 -10.26 5.21 -2.31
C PHE A 158 -10.40 3.71 -2.04
N VAL A 159 -9.31 3.04 -1.63
CA VAL A 159 -9.35 1.62 -1.28
C VAL A 159 -10.08 1.40 0.04
N ALA A 160 -9.89 2.29 1.02
CA ALA A 160 -10.61 2.25 2.28
C ALA A 160 -12.14 2.23 2.07
N GLU A 161 -12.65 3.14 1.25
CA GLU A 161 -14.09 3.18 0.93
C GLU A 161 -14.54 1.94 0.14
N ARG A 162 -13.71 1.43 -0.77
CA ARG A 162 -14.02 0.21 -1.53
C ARG A 162 -14.10 -1.04 -0.68
N LEU A 163 -13.49 -1.09 0.50
CA LEU A 163 -13.63 -2.22 1.43
C LEU A 163 -15.09 -2.52 1.80
N ARG A 164 -15.99 -1.55 1.68
CA ARG A 164 -17.43 -1.73 1.91
C ARG A 164 -18.09 -2.67 0.88
N THR A 165 -17.52 -2.76 -0.31
CA THR A 165 -18.07 -3.54 -1.43
C THR A 165 -17.12 -4.62 -1.95
N THR A 166 -15.83 -4.50 -1.66
CA THR A 166 -14.79 -5.43 -2.14
C THR A 166 -13.81 -5.68 -1.00
N THR A 167 -13.82 -6.87 -0.45
CA THR A 167 -13.03 -7.18 0.77
C THR A 167 -11.53 -7.42 0.52
N TYR A 168 -11.09 -7.39 -0.73
CA TYR A 168 -9.68 -7.63 -1.12
C TYR A 168 -9.09 -8.94 -0.56
N GLY A 169 -9.89 -10.00 -0.50
CA GLY A 169 -9.47 -11.30 0.01
C GLY A 169 -9.60 -11.47 1.53
N LEU A 170 -10.10 -10.45 2.25
CA LEU A 170 -10.39 -10.54 3.67
C LEU A 170 -11.81 -11.08 3.91
N THR A 171 -12.09 -11.53 5.12
CA THR A 171 -13.46 -11.66 5.61
C THR A 171 -14.10 -10.28 5.78
N GLU A 172 -15.42 -10.18 5.76
CA GLU A 172 -16.13 -8.91 6.01
C GLU A 172 -15.77 -8.31 7.38
N ALA A 173 -15.63 -9.14 8.41
CA ALA A 173 -15.25 -8.73 9.74
C ALA A 173 -13.82 -8.14 9.77
N ALA A 174 -12.88 -8.80 9.12
CA ALA A 174 -11.50 -8.31 8.99
C ALA A 174 -11.43 -7.00 8.20
N ALA A 175 -12.23 -6.86 7.13
CA ALA A 175 -12.31 -5.63 6.33
C ALA A 175 -12.88 -4.46 7.16
N ARG A 176 -13.94 -4.68 7.96
CA ARG A 176 -14.47 -3.67 8.90
C ARG A 176 -13.43 -3.26 9.93
N GLY A 177 -12.74 -4.23 10.53
CA GLY A 177 -11.69 -3.96 11.51
C GLY A 177 -10.52 -3.16 10.92
N LEU A 178 -10.12 -3.47 9.68
CA LEU A 178 -9.10 -2.73 8.93
C LEU A 178 -9.54 -1.27 8.70
N TYR A 179 -10.76 -1.08 8.22
CA TYR A 179 -11.32 0.26 8.00
C TYR A 179 -11.40 1.07 9.30
N GLY A 180 -11.86 0.45 10.39
CA GLY A 180 -11.89 1.09 11.71
C GLY A 180 -10.50 1.53 12.20
N GLN A 181 -9.46 0.72 12.02
CA GLN A 181 -8.09 1.11 12.32
C GLN A 181 -7.64 2.31 11.49
N TYR A 182 -7.91 2.28 10.17
CA TYR A 182 -7.57 3.38 9.27
C TYR A 182 -8.22 4.70 9.71
N LEU A 183 -9.50 4.69 10.04
CA LEU A 183 -10.21 5.90 10.47
C LEU A 183 -9.69 6.46 11.80
N THR A 184 -9.25 5.62 12.72
CA THR A 184 -8.81 6.06 14.05
C THR A 184 -7.36 6.48 14.11
N SER A 185 -6.46 5.83 13.36
CA SER A 185 -5.02 6.07 13.44
C SER A 185 -4.40 6.58 12.13
N GLY A 186 -5.18 6.60 11.04
CA GLY A 186 -4.68 6.87 9.69
C GLY A 186 -3.90 5.71 9.08
N TYR A 187 -3.78 4.60 9.80
CA TYR A 187 -3.16 3.38 9.33
C TYR A 187 -3.93 2.15 9.81
N GLY A 188 -4.05 1.17 8.93
CA GLY A 188 -4.64 -0.12 9.27
C GLY A 188 -3.91 -1.26 8.56
N TYR A 189 -3.91 -2.44 9.17
CA TYR A 189 -3.37 -3.65 8.59
C TYR A 189 -4.18 -4.88 9.00
N ARG A 190 -4.39 -5.79 8.04
CA ARG A 190 -4.90 -7.14 8.29
C ARG A 190 -4.13 -8.15 7.45
N GLY A 191 -3.58 -9.17 8.12
CA GLY A 191 -2.97 -10.31 7.45
C GLY A 191 -4.03 -11.11 6.70
N TYR A 192 -3.65 -11.70 5.57
CA TYR A 192 -4.45 -12.76 4.95
C TYR A 192 -4.41 -14.02 5.81
N ASP A 193 -5.43 -14.87 5.69
CA ASP A 193 -5.56 -16.08 6.51
C ASP A 193 -4.26 -16.87 6.60
N GLY A 194 -3.80 -17.10 7.84
CA GLY A 194 -2.57 -17.81 8.15
C GLY A 194 -1.26 -17.05 7.92
N ASN A 195 -1.30 -15.77 7.51
CA ASN A 195 -0.10 -14.97 7.27
C ASN A 195 -0.15 -13.63 8.03
N VAL A 196 0.73 -13.47 9.02
CA VAL A 196 0.81 -12.24 9.84
C VAL A 196 1.67 -11.13 9.21
N SER A 197 2.52 -11.47 8.24
CA SER A 197 3.48 -10.55 7.62
C SER A 197 3.09 -10.12 6.21
N TYR A 198 2.05 -10.74 5.63
CA TYR A 198 1.53 -10.44 4.30
C TYR A 198 0.01 -10.35 4.35
N GLY A 199 -0.52 -9.20 4.00
CA GLY A 199 -1.95 -8.92 4.09
C GLY A 199 -2.33 -7.72 3.25
N ILE A 200 -3.23 -6.92 3.76
CA ILE A 200 -3.60 -5.64 3.16
C ILE A 200 -3.44 -4.52 4.18
N SER A 201 -2.89 -3.40 3.78
CA SER A 201 -2.79 -2.19 4.58
C SER A 201 -3.49 -1.01 3.93
N LEU A 202 -3.96 -0.11 4.79
CA LEU A 202 -4.46 1.21 4.43
C LEU A 202 -3.59 2.26 5.10
N SER A 203 -3.30 3.35 4.41
CA SER A 203 -2.48 4.42 4.97
C SER A 203 -2.92 5.78 4.45
N ALA A 204 -3.27 6.68 5.37
CA ALA A 204 -3.62 8.05 5.05
C ALA A 204 -2.38 8.88 4.76
N ARG A 205 -2.52 9.91 3.92
CA ARG A 205 -1.45 10.87 3.65
C ARG A 205 -0.84 11.46 4.92
N ALA A 206 -1.67 11.91 5.86
CA ALA A 206 -1.21 12.51 7.11
C ALA A 206 -0.44 11.55 8.02
N TRP A 207 -0.77 10.23 7.96
CA TRP A 207 0.01 9.21 8.64
C TRP A 207 1.44 9.14 8.08
N PHE A 208 1.59 9.15 6.74
CA PHE A 208 2.91 9.21 6.11
C PHE A 208 3.66 10.50 6.43
N GLU A 209 2.99 11.65 6.41
CA GLU A 209 3.63 12.94 6.77
C GLU A 209 4.19 12.90 8.20
N THR A 210 3.45 12.31 9.14
CA THR A 210 3.90 12.09 10.53
C THR A 210 5.08 11.10 10.59
N LEU A 211 5.00 9.99 9.86
CA LEU A 211 6.07 9.00 9.79
C LEU A 211 7.36 9.60 9.23
N LEU A 212 7.26 10.39 8.17
CA LEU A 212 8.41 10.98 7.48
C LEU A 212 9.05 12.13 8.27
N ALA A 213 8.32 12.81 9.15
CA ALA A 213 8.85 13.93 9.93
C ALA A 213 10.11 13.57 10.76
N ASN A 214 10.22 12.28 11.16
CA ASN A 214 11.36 11.77 11.94
C ASN A 214 12.25 10.80 11.13
N SER A 215 12.14 10.81 9.79
CA SER A 215 12.90 9.92 8.91
C SER A 215 13.99 10.67 8.12
N ASN A 216 14.85 9.91 7.44
CA ASN A 216 15.82 10.45 6.47
C ASN A 216 15.22 10.75 5.10
N LEU A 217 13.90 10.69 4.98
CA LEU A 217 13.14 10.95 3.76
C LEU A 217 12.23 12.16 3.96
N ARG A 218 11.86 12.79 2.87
CA ARG A 218 10.84 13.85 2.84
C ARG A 218 9.89 13.65 1.67
N LEU A 219 8.64 13.94 1.87
CA LEU A 219 7.63 13.93 0.81
C LEU A 219 7.90 15.06 -0.18
N GLN A 220 7.98 14.73 -1.46
CA GLN A 220 8.02 15.69 -2.56
C GLN A 220 6.62 15.93 -3.11
N SER A 221 5.90 14.89 -3.42
CA SER A 221 4.50 14.95 -3.90
C SER A 221 3.72 13.72 -3.48
N TYR A 222 2.40 13.89 -3.40
CA TYR A 222 1.42 12.85 -3.12
C TYR A 222 0.33 12.93 -4.20
N HIS A 223 -0.03 11.80 -4.78
CA HIS A 223 -1.02 11.71 -5.83
C HIS A 223 -2.04 10.63 -5.47
N GLU A 224 -3.22 11.06 -5.09
CA GLU A 224 -4.34 10.14 -4.85
C GLU A 224 -4.66 9.39 -6.13
N ARG A 225 -4.82 8.07 -6.02
CA ARG A 225 -5.10 7.17 -7.14
C ARG A 225 -4.11 7.34 -8.33
N GLY A 226 -2.88 7.76 -8.03
CA GLY A 226 -1.89 8.12 -9.04
C GLY A 226 -1.39 6.95 -9.86
N TRP A 227 -1.49 5.71 -9.36
CA TRP A 227 -1.15 4.51 -10.10
C TRP A 227 -2.40 3.68 -10.39
N ASP A 228 -2.63 3.45 -11.69
CA ASP A 228 -3.75 2.68 -12.24
C ASP A 228 -5.12 3.12 -11.70
N GLN A 229 -5.25 4.40 -11.36
CA GLN A 229 -6.44 5.00 -10.74
C GLN A 229 -6.93 4.27 -9.49
N HIS A 230 -6.05 3.53 -8.84
CA HIS A 230 -6.36 2.67 -7.71
C HIS A 230 -5.48 2.93 -6.49
N GLN A 231 -4.16 2.93 -6.65
CA GLN A 231 -3.22 3.15 -5.56
C GLN A 231 -2.75 4.60 -5.51
N ASP A 232 -2.60 5.12 -4.31
CA ASP A 232 -1.98 6.41 -4.09
C ASP A 232 -0.47 6.31 -4.29
N VAL A 233 0.13 7.39 -4.76
CA VAL A 233 1.57 7.46 -5.05
C VAL A 233 2.23 8.51 -4.19
N LEU A 234 3.32 8.13 -3.52
CA LEU A 234 4.21 9.04 -2.81
C LEU A 234 5.54 9.12 -3.55
N VAL A 235 5.97 10.33 -3.89
CA VAL A 235 7.31 10.61 -4.37
C VAL A 235 8.14 11.15 -3.22
N LEU A 236 9.19 10.42 -2.85
CA LEU A 236 10.05 10.74 -1.71
C LEU A 236 11.46 11.08 -2.18
N ARG A 237 12.11 11.96 -1.45
CA ARG A 237 13.53 12.34 -1.64
C ARG A 237 14.30 12.18 -0.33
N PRO A 238 15.62 12.01 -0.38
CA PRO A 238 16.44 12.12 0.81
C PRO A 238 16.21 13.47 1.50
N ALA A 239 16.06 13.46 2.82
CA ALA A 239 16.07 14.67 3.60
C ALA A 239 17.44 15.36 3.46
N LYS A 240 17.46 16.69 3.36
CA LYS A 240 18.75 17.43 3.40
C LYS A 240 19.41 17.10 4.74
N ALA A 241 20.69 16.70 4.70
CA ALA A 241 21.46 16.53 5.93
C ALA A 241 21.40 17.84 6.73
N SER A 242 20.73 17.84 7.87
CA SER A 242 20.82 18.94 8.80
C SER A 242 22.27 18.96 9.32
N ARG A 243 22.96 20.09 9.19
CA ARG A 243 24.33 20.27 9.73
C ARG A 243 24.40 20.08 11.26
N ASN A 244 23.27 19.88 11.93
CA ASN A 244 23.14 19.75 13.39
C ASN A 244 22.47 18.45 13.83
N ALA A 245 22.41 17.41 12.99
CA ALA A 245 21.91 16.11 13.42
C ALA A 245 22.98 15.40 14.26
N PHE A 246 23.02 15.69 15.55
CA PHE A 246 23.56 14.78 16.55
C PHE A 246 22.80 13.44 16.38
N TRP A 247 23.52 12.38 16.12
CA TRP A 247 23.03 11.01 16.05
C TRP A 247 22.25 10.68 17.33
N ARG A 248 20.94 10.80 17.33
CA ARG A 248 20.11 10.14 18.33
C ARG A 248 20.07 8.67 17.93
N LYS A 249 20.78 7.85 18.75
CA LYS A 249 20.57 6.40 18.71
C LYS A 249 19.07 6.14 18.82
N PRO A 250 18.51 5.19 18.02
CA PRO A 250 17.15 4.77 18.24
C PRO A 250 17.03 4.30 19.69
N SER A 251 16.11 4.87 20.45
CA SER A 251 15.76 4.33 21.76
C SER A 251 15.22 2.91 21.50
N GLN A 252 15.91 1.92 22.05
CA GLN A 252 15.39 0.58 22.17
C GLN A 252 14.19 0.62 23.13
N GLN A 253 13.02 0.96 22.60
CA GLN A 253 11.79 0.62 23.29
C GLN A 253 11.51 -0.84 22.99
N LEU A 254 11.61 -1.64 24.03
CA LEU A 254 11.19 -3.03 24.08
C LEU A 254 9.74 -3.11 23.57
N PHE A 255 9.59 -3.71 22.39
CA PHE A 255 8.28 -4.16 21.94
C PHE A 255 7.96 -5.44 22.74
N ALA A 256 6.93 -5.36 23.56
CA ALA A 256 6.32 -6.56 24.12
C ALA A 256 5.86 -7.44 22.95
N GLN A 257 6.31 -8.68 22.95
CA GLN A 257 5.78 -9.72 22.07
C GLN A 257 4.30 -9.92 22.41
N GLU A 258 3.42 -9.38 21.57
CA GLU A 258 2.03 -9.81 21.58
C GLU A 258 1.99 -11.25 21.04
N ASN A 259 1.68 -12.17 21.94
CA ASN A 259 1.43 -13.57 21.62
C ASN A 259 0.22 -13.63 20.68
N CYS A 260 0.44 -14.02 19.43
CA CYS A 260 -0.64 -14.41 18.53
C CYS A 260 -1.29 -15.69 19.06
N ALA A 261 -2.52 -15.57 19.56
CA ALA A 261 -3.35 -16.72 19.87
C ALA A 261 -3.82 -17.42 18.57
N PRO A 262 -4.04 -18.75 18.60
CA PRO A 262 -4.53 -19.50 17.44
C PRO A 262 -5.95 -19.06 17.04
N PRO A 263 -6.37 -19.27 15.76
CA PRO A 263 -7.66 -18.81 15.26
C PRO A 263 -8.84 -19.42 16.05
N LEU A 264 -9.76 -18.56 16.44
CA LEU A 264 -11.00 -18.91 17.14
C LEU A 264 -12.10 -19.27 16.14
N PRO A 265 -13.10 -20.10 16.56
CA PRO A 265 -14.25 -20.46 15.72
C PRO A 265 -15.09 -19.22 15.31
N ASP A 266 -15.68 -19.24 14.13
CA ASP A 266 -16.36 -18.12 13.44
C ASP A 266 -17.31 -17.24 14.27
N ALA A 267 -18.06 -17.82 15.23
CA ALA A 267 -19.01 -17.07 16.06
C ALA A 267 -18.32 -16.26 17.18
N GLU A 268 -17.19 -16.72 17.66
CA GLU A 268 -16.38 -16.04 18.68
C GLU A 268 -15.51 -14.96 18.05
N GLN A 269 -15.01 -15.20 16.84
CA GLN A 269 -14.34 -14.21 16.02
C GLN A 269 -15.28 -13.05 15.68
N ALA A 270 -16.54 -13.32 15.31
CA ALA A 270 -17.54 -12.30 15.04
C ALA A 270 -17.91 -11.45 16.29
N ARG A 271 -17.83 -12.03 17.50
CA ARG A 271 -17.99 -11.27 18.75
C ARG A 271 -16.78 -10.39 19.06
N GLN A 272 -15.57 -10.90 18.89
CA GLN A 272 -14.34 -10.14 19.08
C GLN A 272 -14.19 -9.05 18.01
N ASP A 273 -14.62 -9.31 16.77
CA ASP A 273 -14.64 -8.31 15.71
C ASP A 273 -15.67 -7.20 15.97
N ALA A 274 -16.79 -7.50 16.65
CA ALA A 274 -17.74 -6.50 17.14
C ALA A 274 -17.13 -5.64 18.27
N GLU A 275 -16.24 -6.20 19.09
CA GLU A 275 -15.49 -5.45 20.11
C GLU A 275 -14.35 -4.59 19.51
N THR A 276 -14.01 -4.77 18.23
CA THR A 276 -12.84 -4.17 17.58
C THR A 276 -13.12 -3.10 16.51
N VAL A 277 -14.25 -2.41 16.54
CA VAL A 277 -14.38 -1.14 15.82
C VAL A 277 -13.86 -0.04 16.74
N PRO A 278 -12.53 0.26 16.73
CA PRO A 278 -11.94 1.17 17.69
C PRO A 278 -12.56 2.55 17.53
N GLY A 279 -13.04 3.13 18.63
CA GLY A 279 -13.63 4.45 18.60
C GLY A 279 -15.10 4.51 18.18
N PHE A 280 -15.79 3.36 18.01
CA PHE A 280 -17.24 3.34 17.78
C PHE A 280 -17.97 4.10 18.89
N ASP A 281 -18.81 5.05 18.50
CA ASP A 281 -19.62 5.83 19.45
C ASP A 281 -21.07 5.33 19.43
N GLU A 282 -21.37 4.40 20.32
CA GLU A 282 -22.69 3.75 20.44
C GLU A 282 -23.82 4.77 20.61
N GLN A 283 -23.60 5.80 21.45
CA GLN A 283 -24.61 6.81 21.71
C GLN A 283 -24.86 7.64 20.45
N TRP A 284 -23.80 8.19 19.86
CA TRP A 284 -23.90 9.00 18.66
C TRP A 284 -24.49 8.21 17.49
N TYR A 285 -24.06 6.95 17.33
CA TYR A 285 -24.55 6.09 16.24
C TYR A 285 -26.07 5.85 16.36
N CYS A 286 -26.56 5.58 17.56
CA CYS A 286 -27.99 5.43 17.79
C CYS A 286 -28.76 6.74 17.65
N GLU A 287 -28.19 7.89 18.01
CA GLU A 287 -28.80 9.19 17.85
C GLU A 287 -28.92 9.64 16.39
N THR A 288 -27.92 9.32 15.57
CA THR A 288 -27.90 9.63 14.13
C THR A 288 -28.63 8.61 13.28
N ASN A 289 -28.96 7.44 13.83
CA ASN A 289 -29.72 6.38 13.17
C ASN A 289 -30.98 6.04 14.00
N PRO A 290 -32.07 6.79 13.85
CA PRO A 290 -33.30 6.62 14.68
C PRO A 290 -33.94 5.25 14.56
N ASP A 291 -33.85 4.60 13.39
CA ASP A 291 -34.31 3.25 13.12
C ASP A 291 -33.53 2.21 13.98
N VAL A 292 -32.24 2.36 14.10
CA VAL A 292 -31.39 1.52 14.95
C VAL A 292 -31.70 1.74 16.42
N LYS A 293 -31.87 3.00 16.82
CA LYS A 293 -32.26 3.35 18.18
C LYS A 293 -33.61 2.72 18.59
N ALA A 294 -34.61 2.78 17.71
CA ALA A 294 -35.90 2.18 17.93
C ALA A 294 -35.83 0.65 18.05
N ALA A 295 -35.09 -0.01 17.14
CA ALA A 295 -34.90 -1.45 17.17
C ALA A 295 -34.11 -1.93 18.40
N LYS A 296 -33.15 -1.15 18.88
CA LYS A 296 -32.43 -1.42 20.14
C LYS A 296 -33.37 -1.28 21.35
N ASN A 297 -34.15 -0.21 21.40
CA ASN A 297 -35.05 0.03 22.50
C ASN A 297 -36.21 -1.00 22.59
N SER A 298 -36.60 -1.58 21.46
CA SER A 298 -37.59 -2.68 21.41
C SER A 298 -37.01 -4.07 21.66
N GLY A 299 -35.67 -4.17 21.84
CA GLY A 299 -34.98 -5.46 22.04
C GLY A 299 -34.79 -6.29 20.79
N VAL A 300 -35.09 -5.74 19.62
CA VAL A 300 -34.83 -6.40 18.29
C VAL A 300 -33.35 -6.44 17.98
N LEU A 301 -32.59 -5.42 18.38
CA LEU A 301 -31.15 -5.34 18.22
C LEU A 301 -30.43 -5.27 19.58
N PRO A 302 -29.33 -5.99 19.77
CA PRO A 302 -28.56 -5.95 21.02
C PRO A 302 -27.82 -4.62 21.23
N SER A 303 -27.32 -3.98 20.14
CA SER A 303 -26.59 -2.70 20.20
C SER A 303 -26.51 -2.02 18.84
N GLY A 304 -26.14 -0.75 18.82
CA GLY A 304 -25.81 -0.01 17.60
C GLY A 304 -24.57 -0.57 16.92
N LEU A 305 -23.56 -0.98 17.70
CA LEU A 305 -22.38 -1.65 17.19
C LEU A 305 -22.73 -2.96 16.46
N PHE A 306 -23.64 -3.76 17.04
CA PHE A 306 -24.13 -4.97 16.36
C PHE A 306 -24.79 -4.63 15.02
N HIS A 307 -25.67 -3.61 15.01
CA HIS A 307 -26.28 -3.16 13.76
C HIS A 307 -25.24 -2.70 12.75
N TYR A 308 -24.28 -1.88 13.17
CA TYR A 308 -23.21 -1.42 12.28
C TYR A 308 -22.44 -2.59 11.67
N CYS A 309 -22.03 -3.57 12.46
CA CYS A 309 -21.28 -4.73 11.99
C CYS A 309 -22.12 -5.63 11.07
N ALA A 310 -23.40 -5.79 11.31
CA ALA A 310 -24.27 -6.69 10.54
C ALA A 310 -24.80 -6.04 9.24
N TYR A 311 -25.13 -4.75 9.29
CA TYR A 311 -25.88 -4.05 8.25
C TYR A 311 -25.29 -2.68 7.91
N GLY A 312 -25.06 -1.83 8.90
CA GLY A 312 -24.70 -0.42 8.74
C GLY A 312 -23.42 -0.19 7.93
N TRP A 313 -22.46 -1.10 8.05
CA TRP A 313 -21.28 -1.12 7.23
C TRP A 313 -21.61 -1.17 5.73
N LYS A 314 -22.48 -2.10 5.31
CA LYS A 314 -22.93 -2.27 3.92
C LYS A 314 -23.83 -1.13 3.46
N GLU A 315 -24.60 -0.56 4.39
CA GLU A 315 -25.47 0.59 4.15
C GLU A 315 -24.70 1.92 4.05
N GLY A 316 -23.38 1.90 4.28
CA GLY A 316 -22.56 3.11 4.25
C GLY A 316 -22.78 4.06 5.43
N ARG A 317 -23.34 3.56 6.55
CA ARG A 317 -23.50 4.39 7.75
C ARG A 317 -22.15 4.68 8.39
N ASP A 318 -22.00 5.91 8.91
CA ASP A 318 -20.77 6.32 9.60
C ASP A 318 -20.73 5.75 11.03
N PRO A 319 -19.68 5.06 11.46
CA PRO A 319 -19.56 4.51 12.81
C PRO A 319 -19.08 5.51 13.86
N PHE A 320 -18.65 6.71 13.45
CA PHE A 320 -17.93 7.67 14.31
C PHE A 320 -18.62 9.02 14.39
N ASN A 321 -18.59 9.58 15.61
CA ASN A 321 -19.05 10.93 15.84
C ASN A 321 -18.16 11.96 15.15
N PRO A 322 -18.68 12.72 14.19
CA PRO A 322 -17.92 13.69 13.45
C PRO A 322 -17.35 14.85 14.28
N GLN A 323 -17.81 15.10 15.45
CA GLN A 323 -17.34 16.18 16.33
C GLN A 323 -16.18 15.74 17.24
N ARG A 324 -15.90 14.44 17.36
CA ARG A 324 -14.70 13.96 18.01
C ARG A 324 -13.54 14.10 17.04
N ASN A 325 -12.41 14.68 17.48
CA ASN A 325 -11.19 14.83 16.71
C ASN A 325 -10.55 13.45 16.43
N TYR A 326 -11.08 12.77 15.41
CA TYR A 326 -10.35 11.66 14.82
C TYR A 326 -9.31 12.24 13.86
N MET A 327 -8.07 11.77 13.89
CA MET A 327 -6.96 12.36 13.14
C MET A 327 -7.16 12.33 11.61
N HIS A 328 -8.12 11.57 11.10
CA HIS A 328 -8.39 11.42 9.69
C HIS A 328 -9.88 11.33 9.40
N ARG A 329 -10.45 12.43 8.98
CA ARG A 329 -11.76 12.48 8.36
C ARG A 329 -11.62 12.58 6.86
N PRO A 330 -12.38 11.78 6.09
CA PRO A 330 -12.64 12.13 4.71
C PRO A 330 -13.33 13.51 4.68
N VAL A 331 -12.75 14.44 3.95
CA VAL A 331 -13.48 15.67 3.62
C VAL A 331 -14.60 15.25 2.69
N PRO A 332 -15.89 15.56 2.98
CA PRO A 332 -16.95 15.25 2.04
C PRO A 332 -16.63 15.89 0.71
N VAL A 333 -16.52 15.10 -0.35
CA VAL A 333 -16.44 15.62 -1.72
C VAL A 333 -17.77 16.35 -1.95
N PRO A 334 -17.79 17.65 -2.28
CA PRO A 334 -19.03 18.32 -2.64
C PRO A 334 -19.63 17.57 -3.82
N SER A 335 -20.88 17.09 -3.65
CA SER A 335 -21.66 16.57 -4.76
C SER A 335 -21.75 17.69 -5.79
N GLY A 336 -20.92 17.58 -6.84
CA GLY A 336 -20.96 18.48 -7.96
C GLY A 336 -22.35 18.41 -8.60
N GLY A 337 -22.99 19.58 -8.70
CA GLY A 337 -24.20 19.77 -9.45
C GLY A 337 -23.96 19.66 -10.97
#